data_06ae5adb54056127d3bef06271a6f721
#
_entry.id   06ae5adb54056127d3bef06271a6f721
#
_cell.length_a   1.000
_cell.length_b   1.000
_cell.length_c   1.000
_cell.angle_alpha   90.00
_cell.angle_beta   90.00
_cell.angle_gamma   90.00
#
_symmetry.space_group_name_H-M   'P 1'
#
loop_
_entity.id
_entity.type
_entity.pdbx_description
1 polymer ?
#
loop_
_entity_poly.entity_id
_entity_poly.type
_entity_poly.pdbx_seq_one_letter_code
_entity_poly.pdbx_strand_id
1 'polypeptide(L)'
;MKRALCLLLICLFCTGCSALPPEERAFCVVLLIDGGAQECTVRVRIPTYQQNGGYQTLSASGATLTDALRTLESAAPMRLHWGQLRLIVLSRAWAAEIPIVRTLSDLSGVENLRLHASVAVTEEDTAALAEKLVPENGTRLSKSIDVMVQARHEQGVIPTCAASVLLRFGSRQSPVLCGAESTADGFLLSGAWLTDADGLVRDFLPPEETQILLLMQGELTRTQLLLPEHAIHLTETSTSICLTEDTAVCRVNLRYDRADLTPQAVSAETAQACLDVLNRLQAAGCDALGLGRKAIWSAWSMADWRDSDFPARLQNLRWTVEVRSEPAA
;
A
#
# COMPACT_ATOMS: atom_id res chain seq x y z
N MET A 1 -6.83 59.90 -12.00
CA MET A 1 -6.78 59.05 -10.80
C MET A 1 -7.30 57.65 -11.05
N LYS A 2 -8.52 57.43 -11.54
CA LYS A 2 -9.10 56.04 -11.74
C LYS A 2 -8.25 55.17 -12.70
N ARG A 3 -7.75 55.74 -13.82
CA ARG A 3 -6.90 54.98 -14.79
C ARG A 3 -5.53 54.58 -14.20
N ALA A 4 -4.92 55.44 -13.36
CA ALA A 4 -3.66 55.13 -12.70
C ALA A 4 -3.84 54.05 -11.62
N LEU A 5 -4.97 54.05 -10.90
CA LEU A 5 -5.32 53.01 -9.93
C LEU A 5 -5.57 51.65 -10.60
N CYS A 6 -6.24 51.65 -11.76
CA CYS A 6 -6.44 50.40 -12.54
C CYS A 6 -5.11 49.84 -13.05
N LEU A 7 -4.19 50.69 -13.53
CA LEU A 7 -2.85 50.30 -13.98
C LEU A 7 -2.02 49.74 -12.81
N LEU A 8 -2.09 50.34 -11.63
CA LEU A 8 -1.41 49.87 -10.42
C LEU A 8 -1.95 48.51 -9.97
N LEU A 9 -3.27 48.31 -10.01
CA LEU A 9 -3.91 47.05 -9.71
C LEU A 9 -3.52 45.94 -10.72
N ILE A 10 -3.49 46.25 -12.02
CA ILE A 10 -3.05 45.33 -13.06
C ILE A 10 -1.58 44.95 -12.84
N CYS A 11 -0.69 45.89 -12.53
CA CYS A 11 0.71 45.61 -12.21
C CYS A 11 0.85 44.73 -10.96
N LEU A 12 0.03 44.93 -9.91
CA LEU A 12 0.01 44.11 -8.71
C LEU A 12 -0.49 42.68 -8.98
N PHE A 13 -1.45 42.50 -9.89
CA PHE A 13 -1.90 41.17 -10.32
C PHE A 13 -0.94 40.48 -11.30
N CYS A 14 -0.11 41.26 -12.02
CA CYS A 14 0.91 40.72 -12.93
C CYS A 14 2.23 40.35 -12.22
N THR A 15 2.43 40.68 -10.95
CA THR A 15 3.51 40.11 -10.12
C THR A 15 3.18 38.69 -9.76
N GLY A 16 2.99 37.85 -10.79
CA GLY A 16 2.61 36.45 -10.64
C GLY A 16 3.67 35.64 -9.92
N CYS A 17 3.23 34.63 -9.23
CA CYS A 17 4.01 33.62 -8.52
C CYS A 17 5.28 33.27 -9.27
N SER A 18 6.44 33.40 -8.63
CA SER A 18 7.73 32.91 -9.10
C SER A 18 7.80 31.37 -9.04
N ALA A 19 6.84 30.70 -9.72
CA ALA A 19 6.91 29.28 -9.86
C ALA A 19 8.08 28.93 -10.78
N LEU A 20 9.01 28.10 -10.29
CA LEU A 20 10.11 27.58 -11.12
C LEU A 20 9.54 27.00 -12.42
N PRO A 21 10.12 27.30 -13.58
CA PRO A 21 9.66 26.75 -14.83
C PRO A 21 9.77 25.22 -14.82
N PRO A 22 8.90 24.50 -15.56
CA PRO A 22 8.91 23.03 -15.59
C PRO A 22 10.26 22.43 -16.00
N GLU A 23 11.02 23.14 -16.82
CA GLU A 23 12.33 22.72 -17.34
C GLU A 23 13.41 22.65 -16.25
N GLU A 24 13.23 23.36 -15.15
CA GLU A 24 14.15 23.35 -14.01
C GLU A 24 13.76 22.32 -12.94
N ARG A 25 12.71 21.51 -13.19
CA ARG A 25 12.19 20.52 -12.24
C ARG A 25 12.48 19.11 -12.71
N ALA A 26 12.98 18.28 -11.80
CA ALA A 26 13.06 16.83 -11.95
C ALA A 26 11.84 16.20 -11.28
N PHE A 27 10.89 15.68 -12.07
CA PHE A 27 9.66 15.07 -11.54
C PHE A 27 9.93 13.66 -11.03
N CYS A 28 9.93 13.47 -9.72
CA CYS A 28 10.08 12.18 -9.08
C CYS A 28 8.83 11.33 -9.30
N VAL A 29 8.98 10.12 -9.87
CA VAL A 29 7.87 9.19 -10.14
C VAL A 29 7.87 8.04 -9.15
N VAL A 30 9.04 7.50 -8.80
CA VAL A 30 9.21 6.43 -7.82
C VAL A 30 10.29 6.85 -6.83
N LEU A 31 10.05 6.63 -5.56
CA LEU A 31 11.02 6.72 -4.47
C LEU A 31 11.26 5.32 -3.92
N LEU A 32 12.53 4.90 -3.86
CA LEU A 32 12.92 3.65 -3.21
C LEU A 32 13.77 3.99 -1.97
N ILE A 33 13.51 3.31 -0.88
CA ILE A 33 14.19 3.49 0.42
C ILE A 33 14.75 2.16 0.85
N ASP A 34 16.03 2.14 1.18
CA ASP A 34 16.78 0.96 1.53
C ASP A 34 17.68 1.20 2.75
N GLY A 35 18.20 0.11 3.34
CA GLY A 35 19.09 0.16 4.49
C GLY A 35 18.40 -0.25 5.78
N GLY A 36 18.75 0.39 6.88
CA GLY A 36 18.24 0.10 8.23
C GLY A 36 18.42 1.29 9.17
N ALA A 37 18.42 1.03 10.48
CA ALA A 37 18.44 2.07 11.50
C ALA A 37 19.73 2.92 11.54
N GLN A 38 20.84 2.43 10.97
CA GLN A 38 22.14 3.12 11.03
C GLN A 38 22.52 3.82 9.72
N GLU A 39 21.98 3.37 8.60
CA GLU A 39 22.26 3.92 7.28
C GLU A 39 21.01 3.81 6.40
N CYS A 40 20.67 4.87 5.73
CA CYS A 40 19.57 4.96 4.79
C CYS A 40 20.09 5.32 3.39
N THR A 41 19.70 4.56 2.39
CA THR A 41 19.91 4.89 0.99
C THR A 41 18.56 5.17 0.34
N VAL A 42 18.47 6.31 -0.34
CA VAL A 42 17.30 6.70 -1.12
C VAL A 42 17.63 6.71 -2.61
N ARG A 43 16.71 6.23 -3.43
CA ARG A 43 16.80 6.28 -4.89
C ARG A 43 15.52 6.86 -5.46
N VAL A 44 15.64 7.70 -6.47
CA VAL A 44 14.48 8.25 -7.18
C VAL A 44 14.57 7.97 -8.67
N ARG A 45 13.46 7.57 -9.25
CA ARG A 45 13.29 7.45 -10.71
C ARG A 45 12.68 8.73 -11.24
N ILE A 46 13.37 9.36 -12.17
CA ILE A 46 12.92 10.58 -12.84
C ILE A 46 12.94 10.39 -14.37
N PRO A 47 11.94 10.90 -15.11
CA PRO A 47 11.94 10.84 -16.56
C PRO A 47 13.06 11.72 -17.14
N THR A 48 13.70 11.23 -18.19
CA THR A 48 14.66 12.01 -18.98
C THR A 48 13.94 12.65 -20.16
N TYR A 49 14.32 13.87 -20.51
CA TYR A 49 13.76 14.62 -21.64
C TYR A 49 14.43 14.27 -22.98
N GLN A 50 15.07 13.11 -23.09
CA GLN A 50 15.67 12.65 -24.33
C GLN A 50 14.61 12.23 -25.35
N GLN A 51 14.92 12.32 -26.65
CA GLN A 51 13.98 12.05 -27.75
C GLN A 51 13.34 10.65 -27.72
N ASN A 52 14.00 9.67 -27.11
CA ASN A 52 13.49 8.29 -26.99
C ASN A 52 12.75 8.02 -25.66
N GLY A 53 12.53 9.03 -24.82
CA GLY A 53 11.94 8.88 -23.51
C GLY A 53 12.70 7.85 -22.67
N GLY A 54 13.13 8.20 -21.49
CA GLY A 54 13.87 7.30 -20.61
C GLY A 54 13.66 7.69 -19.16
N TYR A 55 14.24 6.91 -18.28
CA TYR A 55 14.27 7.21 -16.85
C TYR A 55 15.69 7.08 -16.36
N GLN A 56 16.09 7.98 -15.48
CA GLN A 56 17.35 7.90 -14.76
C GLN A 56 17.09 7.69 -13.26
N THR A 57 18.04 7.04 -12.60
CA THR A 57 18.03 6.85 -11.16
C THR A 57 19.05 7.81 -10.55
N LEU A 58 18.59 8.64 -9.60
CA LEU A 58 19.48 9.35 -8.70
C LEU A 58 19.49 8.61 -7.36
N SER A 59 20.65 8.55 -6.71
CA SER A 59 20.83 7.85 -5.44
C SER A 59 21.67 8.67 -4.48
N ALA A 60 21.33 8.62 -3.20
CA ALA A 60 22.14 9.20 -2.13
C ALA A 60 21.94 8.40 -0.83
N SER A 61 22.96 8.41 0.04
CA SER A 61 22.91 7.80 1.36
C SER A 61 23.09 8.83 2.46
N GLY A 62 22.60 8.51 3.64
CA GLY A 62 22.73 9.34 4.84
C GLY A 62 22.52 8.51 6.11
N ALA A 63 22.80 9.08 7.27
CA ALA A 63 22.56 8.43 8.55
C ALA A 63 21.06 8.28 8.88
N THR A 64 20.24 9.16 8.30
CA THR A 64 18.77 9.14 8.44
C THR A 64 18.12 9.34 7.08
N LEU A 65 16.82 9.03 6.98
CA LEU A 65 16.03 9.29 5.78
C LEU A 65 16.08 10.77 5.38
N THR A 66 15.99 11.67 6.34
CA THR A 66 16.06 13.13 6.09
C THR A 66 17.44 13.55 5.57
N ASP A 67 18.53 12.98 6.09
CA ASP A 67 19.87 13.27 5.62
C ASP A 67 20.11 12.74 4.20
N ALA A 68 19.64 11.52 3.92
CA ALA A 68 19.72 10.91 2.60
C ALA A 68 18.95 11.74 1.55
N LEU A 69 17.72 12.19 1.88
CA LEU A 69 16.93 13.06 1.00
C LEU A 69 17.58 14.40 0.77
N ARG A 70 18.15 15.04 1.81
CA ARG A 70 18.88 16.31 1.68
C ARG A 70 20.12 16.16 0.79
N THR A 71 20.86 15.07 0.97
CA THR A 71 22.02 14.75 0.13
C THR A 71 21.60 14.54 -1.32
N LEU A 72 20.49 13.83 -1.55
CA LEU A 72 19.91 13.61 -2.87
C LEU A 72 19.52 14.92 -3.55
N GLU A 73 18.83 15.81 -2.84
CA GLU A 73 18.44 17.12 -3.35
C GLU A 73 19.64 18.01 -3.69
N SER A 74 20.70 17.94 -2.87
CA SER A 74 21.93 18.71 -3.10
C SER A 74 22.73 18.21 -4.29
N ALA A 75 22.67 16.91 -4.58
CA ALA A 75 23.38 16.27 -5.68
C ALA A 75 22.58 16.28 -7.00
N ALA A 76 21.30 16.56 -6.94
CA ALA A 76 20.43 16.56 -8.12
C ALA A 76 20.76 17.74 -9.06
N PRO A 77 20.86 17.52 -10.39
CA PRO A 77 21.14 18.58 -11.35
C PRO A 77 19.99 19.59 -11.53
N MET A 78 18.79 19.23 -11.08
CA MET A 78 17.56 20.04 -11.12
C MET A 78 16.82 19.89 -9.81
N ARG A 79 15.96 20.85 -9.45
CA ARG A 79 15.16 20.77 -8.23
C ARG A 79 14.20 19.59 -8.30
N LEU A 80 14.27 18.67 -7.33
CA LEU A 80 13.37 17.53 -7.22
C LEU A 80 11.94 18.01 -6.95
N HIS A 81 10.99 17.45 -7.67
CA HIS A 81 9.56 17.77 -7.54
C HIS A 81 8.75 16.49 -7.25
N TRP A 82 8.21 16.39 -6.04
CA TRP A 82 7.58 15.22 -5.50
C TRP A 82 6.08 15.09 -5.82
N GLY A 83 5.47 16.10 -6.41
CA GLY A 83 4.03 16.13 -6.74
C GLY A 83 3.61 15.11 -7.81
N GLN A 84 4.56 14.48 -8.51
CA GLN A 84 4.30 13.40 -9.48
C GLN A 84 4.63 12.00 -8.93
N LEU A 85 4.99 11.90 -7.65
CA LEU A 85 5.30 10.61 -7.03
C LEU A 85 4.09 9.67 -7.10
N ARG A 86 4.31 8.44 -7.57
CA ARG A 86 3.27 7.40 -7.75
C ARG A 86 3.49 6.20 -6.86
N LEU A 87 4.77 5.88 -6.58
CA LEU A 87 5.13 4.69 -5.84
C LEU A 87 6.26 5.01 -4.87
N ILE A 88 6.14 4.56 -3.65
CA ILE A 88 7.16 4.51 -2.62
C ILE A 88 7.45 3.03 -2.39
N VAL A 89 8.68 2.59 -2.63
CA VAL A 89 9.10 1.22 -2.39
C VAL A 89 10.07 1.20 -1.21
N LEU A 90 9.78 0.37 -0.22
CA LEU A 90 10.63 0.14 0.93
C LEU A 90 11.32 -1.20 0.75
N SER A 91 12.61 -1.32 1.04
CA SER A 91 13.21 -2.65 1.19
C SER A 91 12.61 -3.35 2.41
N ARG A 92 12.53 -4.68 2.37
CA ARG A 92 12.10 -5.47 3.53
C ARG A 92 12.98 -5.20 4.75
N ALA A 93 14.30 -5.05 4.55
CA ALA A 93 15.24 -4.74 5.63
C ALA A 93 14.85 -3.44 6.35
N TRP A 94 14.61 -2.35 5.59
CA TRP A 94 14.12 -1.09 6.14
C TRP A 94 12.79 -1.25 6.87
N ALA A 95 11.80 -1.87 6.23
CA ALA A 95 10.44 -1.97 6.75
C ALA A 95 10.30 -2.95 7.94
N ALA A 96 11.28 -3.84 8.16
CA ALA A 96 11.35 -4.72 9.33
C ALA A 96 11.96 -4.03 10.56
N GLU A 97 12.76 -2.97 10.38
CA GLU A 97 13.43 -2.25 11.46
C GLU A 97 12.79 -0.90 11.77
N ILE A 98 12.30 -0.21 10.74
CA ILE A 98 11.75 1.15 10.84
C ILE A 98 10.25 1.11 10.64
N PRO A 99 9.44 1.57 11.61
CA PRO A 99 7.99 1.66 11.45
C PRO A 99 7.60 2.45 10.20
N ILE A 100 6.74 1.87 9.39
CA ILE A 100 6.29 2.52 8.13
C ILE A 100 5.67 3.88 8.38
N VAL A 101 4.94 4.01 9.49
CA VAL A 101 4.33 5.29 9.89
C VAL A 101 5.40 6.35 10.15
N ARG A 102 6.52 5.99 10.78
CA ARG A 102 7.64 6.91 10.98
C ARG A 102 8.24 7.35 9.66
N THR A 103 8.50 6.39 8.75
CA THR A 103 8.99 6.67 7.40
C THR A 103 8.08 7.65 6.66
N LEU A 104 6.76 7.40 6.67
CA LEU A 104 5.79 8.28 5.99
C LEU A 104 5.60 9.62 6.69
N SER A 105 5.76 9.68 8.02
CA SER A 105 5.75 10.94 8.77
C SER A 105 6.96 11.80 8.41
N ASP A 106 8.15 11.20 8.33
CA ASP A 106 9.37 11.91 7.91
C ASP A 106 9.23 12.43 6.46
N LEU A 107 8.66 11.61 5.57
CA LEU A 107 8.36 12.00 4.19
C LEU A 107 7.30 13.11 4.11
N SER A 108 6.35 13.18 5.02
CA SER A 108 5.30 14.22 5.01
C SER A 108 5.86 15.63 5.21
N GLY A 109 7.08 15.76 5.72
CA GLY A 109 7.81 17.03 5.81
C GLY A 109 8.44 17.48 4.48
N VAL A 110 8.45 16.64 3.45
CA VAL A 110 8.98 16.97 2.12
C VAL A 110 7.98 17.84 1.36
N GLU A 111 8.46 18.98 0.86
CA GLU A 111 7.63 19.94 0.13
C GLU A 111 6.96 19.31 -1.10
N ASN A 112 5.65 19.47 -1.23
CA ASN A 112 4.83 18.97 -2.34
C ASN A 112 4.82 17.43 -2.49
N LEU A 113 5.13 16.66 -1.45
CA LEU A 113 5.02 15.21 -1.52
C LEU A 113 3.57 14.77 -1.76
N ARG A 114 3.38 13.88 -2.73
CA ARG A 114 2.06 13.33 -3.02
C ARG A 114 1.73 12.17 -2.09
N LEU A 115 0.90 12.41 -1.08
CA LEU A 115 0.45 11.37 -0.12
C LEU A 115 -0.45 10.27 -0.73
N HIS A 116 -0.93 10.45 -1.96
CA HIS A 116 -1.65 9.42 -2.72
C HIS A 116 -0.72 8.50 -3.50
N ALA A 117 0.61 8.61 -3.34
CA ALA A 117 1.53 7.63 -3.86
C ALA A 117 1.29 6.28 -3.17
N SER A 118 1.28 5.20 -3.96
CA SER A 118 1.16 3.84 -3.44
C SER A 118 2.42 3.47 -2.65
N VAL A 119 2.27 2.65 -1.62
CA VAL A 119 3.38 2.15 -0.81
C VAL A 119 3.50 0.65 -1.02
N ALA A 120 4.70 0.22 -1.36
CA ALA A 120 5.04 -1.18 -1.59
C ALA A 120 6.30 -1.57 -0.80
N VAL A 121 6.48 -2.87 -0.60
CA VAL A 121 7.70 -3.44 0.00
C VAL A 121 8.30 -4.44 -0.98
N THR A 122 9.63 -4.49 -1.05
CA THR A 122 10.36 -5.44 -1.88
C THR A 122 11.37 -6.24 -1.06
N GLU A 123 11.55 -7.52 -1.39
CA GLU A 123 12.67 -8.34 -0.90
C GLU A 123 13.93 -8.17 -1.74
N GLU A 124 13.80 -7.63 -2.95
CA GLU A 124 14.90 -7.46 -3.87
C GLU A 124 15.79 -6.28 -3.51
N ASP A 125 16.99 -6.27 -4.05
CA ASP A 125 17.83 -5.07 -4.04
C ASP A 125 17.11 -3.92 -4.74
N THR A 126 16.95 -2.83 -4.03
CA THR A 126 16.25 -1.65 -4.55
C THR A 126 16.98 -0.98 -5.73
N ALA A 127 18.31 -1.17 -5.87
CA ALA A 127 19.04 -0.70 -7.04
C ALA A 127 18.69 -1.53 -8.28
N ALA A 128 18.65 -2.87 -8.15
CA ALA A 128 18.24 -3.76 -9.22
C ALA A 128 16.78 -3.52 -9.64
N LEU A 129 15.87 -3.40 -8.67
CA LEU A 129 14.47 -3.10 -8.94
C LEU A 129 14.31 -1.74 -9.62
N ALA A 130 15.08 -0.70 -9.23
CA ALA A 130 15.01 0.62 -9.83
C ALA A 130 15.25 0.56 -11.35
N GLU A 131 16.18 -0.27 -11.82
CA GLU A 131 16.46 -0.42 -13.26
C GLU A 131 15.34 -1.15 -14.01
N LYS A 132 14.55 -1.97 -13.33
CA LYS A 132 13.37 -2.66 -13.87
C LYS A 132 12.10 -1.81 -13.85
N LEU A 133 12.10 -0.68 -13.13
CA LEU A 133 11.00 0.28 -13.12
C LEU A 133 11.01 1.11 -14.42
N VAL A 134 10.69 0.44 -15.52
CA VAL A 134 10.55 1.03 -16.85
C VAL A 134 9.13 0.78 -17.36
N PRO A 135 8.58 1.70 -18.15
CA PRO A 135 7.24 1.51 -18.71
C PRO A 135 7.29 0.54 -19.89
N GLU A 136 6.32 -0.33 -19.97
CA GLU A 136 6.10 -1.16 -21.15
C GLU A 136 5.51 -0.33 -22.30
N ASN A 137 5.91 -0.65 -23.54
CA ASN A 137 5.25 -0.23 -24.80
C ASN A 137 5.01 1.30 -24.94
N GLY A 138 5.98 2.14 -24.56
CA GLY A 138 5.89 3.58 -24.76
C GLY A 138 4.90 4.32 -23.83
N THR A 139 4.31 3.63 -22.86
CA THR A 139 3.54 4.26 -21.78
C THR A 139 4.46 5.03 -20.83
N ARG A 140 3.92 5.98 -20.06
CA ARG A 140 4.67 6.62 -18.98
C ARG A 140 4.67 5.73 -17.73
N LEU A 141 5.80 5.61 -17.03
CA LEU A 141 5.91 4.83 -15.79
C LEU A 141 4.82 5.19 -14.77
N SER A 142 4.50 6.48 -14.62
CA SER A 142 3.41 6.94 -13.74
C SER A 142 2.05 6.34 -14.14
N LYS A 143 1.77 6.21 -15.44
CA LYS A 143 0.52 5.61 -15.92
C LYS A 143 0.52 4.10 -15.74
N SER A 144 1.65 3.43 -15.97
CA SER A 144 1.79 1.99 -15.74
C SER A 144 1.52 1.63 -14.27
N ILE A 145 2.10 2.39 -13.33
CA ILE A 145 1.85 2.20 -11.89
C ILE A 145 0.36 2.40 -11.56
N ASP A 146 -0.26 3.50 -12.02
CA ASP A 146 -1.68 3.77 -11.78
C ASP A 146 -2.56 2.62 -12.31
N VAL A 147 -2.26 2.08 -13.49
CA VAL A 147 -2.99 0.94 -14.08
C VAL A 147 -2.78 -0.33 -13.28
N MET A 148 -1.54 -0.62 -12.85
CA MET A 148 -1.25 -1.80 -12.01
C MET A 148 -2.03 -1.76 -10.69
N VAL A 149 -2.05 -0.62 -10.02
CA VAL A 149 -2.76 -0.45 -8.76
C VAL A 149 -4.28 -0.57 -8.94
N GLN A 150 -4.84 0.03 -10.01
CA GLN A 150 -6.29 0.02 -10.25
C GLN A 150 -6.81 -1.29 -10.85
N ALA A 151 -6.10 -1.84 -11.84
CA ALA A 151 -6.58 -3.01 -12.58
C ALA A 151 -6.33 -4.33 -11.85
N ARG A 152 -5.43 -4.39 -10.89
CA ARG A 152 -5.02 -5.64 -10.23
C ARG A 152 -5.56 -5.84 -8.82
N HIS A 153 -6.41 -4.95 -8.35
CA HIS A 153 -7.12 -5.13 -7.08
C HIS A 153 -7.81 -6.51 -7.02
N GLU A 154 -8.47 -6.90 -8.12
CA GLU A 154 -9.12 -8.20 -8.26
C GLU A 154 -8.13 -9.37 -8.41
N GLN A 155 -6.84 -9.11 -8.62
CA GLN A 155 -5.78 -10.11 -8.80
C GLN A 155 -4.86 -10.25 -7.58
N GLY A 156 -5.30 -9.85 -6.39
CA GLY A 156 -4.52 -9.98 -5.17
C GLY A 156 -3.47 -8.88 -4.97
N VAL A 157 -3.72 -7.67 -5.45
CA VAL A 157 -2.95 -6.47 -5.11
C VAL A 157 -3.75 -5.61 -4.16
N ILE A 158 -3.16 -5.21 -3.06
CA ILE A 158 -3.78 -4.27 -2.10
C ILE A 158 -3.31 -2.85 -2.44
N PRO A 159 -4.19 -1.98 -2.97
CA PRO A 159 -3.84 -0.62 -3.30
C PRO A 159 -3.78 0.25 -2.05
N THR A 160 -2.62 0.29 -1.40
CA THR A 160 -2.45 1.09 -0.18
C THR A 160 -1.60 2.31 -0.50
N CYS A 161 -2.17 3.52 -0.39
CA CYS A 161 -1.41 4.76 -0.52
C CYS A 161 -0.92 5.28 0.84
N ALA A 162 0.09 6.18 0.84
CA ALA A 162 0.68 6.72 2.05
C ALA A 162 -0.35 7.37 2.97
N ALA A 163 -1.33 8.10 2.44
CA ALA A 163 -2.41 8.69 3.23
C ALA A 163 -3.26 7.62 3.93
N SER A 164 -3.60 6.52 3.25
CA SER A 164 -4.38 5.43 3.84
C SER A 164 -3.61 4.67 4.91
N VAL A 165 -2.29 4.50 4.76
CA VAL A 165 -1.42 3.93 5.81
C VAL A 165 -1.48 4.76 7.08
N LEU A 166 -1.29 6.08 6.96
CA LEU A 166 -1.34 7.00 8.09
C LEU A 166 -2.71 7.00 8.78
N LEU A 167 -3.80 6.99 7.99
CA LEU A 167 -5.17 6.93 8.51
C LEU A 167 -5.47 5.61 9.23
N ARG A 168 -5.10 4.47 8.64
CA ARG A 168 -5.29 3.15 9.24
C ARG A 168 -4.55 3.05 10.57
N PHE A 169 -3.30 3.44 10.60
CA PHE A 169 -2.52 3.44 11.83
C PHE A 169 -3.10 4.39 12.89
N GLY A 170 -3.50 5.60 12.50
CA GLY A 170 -4.20 6.54 13.41
C GLY A 170 -5.51 5.98 13.96
N SER A 171 -6.15 5.06 13.23
CA SER A 171 -7.36 4.34 13.64
C SER A 171 -7.08 3.00 14.35
N ARG A 172 -5.83 2.76 14.77
CA ARG A 172 -5.40 1.52 15.44
C ARG A 172 -5.62 0.26 14.59
N GLN A 173 -5.46 0.37 13.27
CA GLN A 173 -5.46 -0.74 12.34
C GLN A 173 -4.05 -0.93 11.81
N SER A 174 -3.62 -2.17 11.65
CA SER A 174 -2.35 -2.45 10.97
C SER A 174 -2.52 -2.21 9.47
N PRO A 175 -1.71 -1.36 8.85
CA PRO A 175 -1.73 -1.23 7.40
C PRO A 175 -1.18 -2.51 6.75
N VAL A 176 -1.70 -2.81 5.57
CA VAL A 176 -1.19 -3.88 4.71
C VAL A 176 -0.67 -3.23 3.44
N LEU A 177 0.50 -3.63 2.97
CA LEU A 177 1.18 -3.01 1.84
C LEU A 177 1.33 -4.01 0.70
N CYS A 178 1.29 -3.55 -0.55
CA CYS A 178 1.57 -4.44 -1.67
C CYS A 178 3.05 -4.82 -1.74
N GLY A 179 3.34 -5.98 -2.34
CA GLY A 179 4.68 -6.36 -2.75
C GLY A 179 5.07 -5.69 -4.06
N ALA A 180 6.36 -5.43 -4.25
CA ALA A 180 6.94 -5.01 -5.52
C ALA A 180 8.08 -5.95 -5.88
N GLU A 181 8.03 -6.51 -7.08
CA GLU A 181 9.01 -7.47 -7.57
C GLU A 181 9.39 -7.20 -9.03
N SER A 182 10.60 -7.55 -9.42
CA SER A 182 11.04 -7.45 -10.80
C SER A 182 10.52 -8.64 -11.62
N THR A 183 10.26 -8.39 -12.89
CA THR A 183 9.97 -9.44 -13.87
C THR A 183 11.04 -9.45 -14.96
N ALA A 184 10.99 -10.41 -15.87
CA ALA A 184 11.94 -10.46 -17.00
C ALA A 184 11.94 -9.13 -17.76
N ASP A 185 10.75 -8.56 -18.03
CA ASP A 185 10.57 -7.39 -18.90
C ASP A 185 10.19 -6.09 -18.15
N GLY A 186 10.17 -6.11 -16.81
CA GLY A 186 9.78 -4.92 -16.05
C GLY A 186 9.61 -5.20 -14.56
N PHE A 187 8.48 -4.79 -14.00
CA PHE A 187 8.13 -4.99 -12.59
C PHE A 187 6.65 -5.31 -12.42
N LEU A 188 6.32 -5.87 -11.29
CA LEU A 188 4.97 -6.25 -10.90
C LEU A 188 4.68 -5.79 -9.47
N LEU A 189 3.45 -5.37 -9.21
CA LEU A 189 2.90 -5.25 -7.86
C LEU A 189 2.08 -6.50 -7.58
N SER A 190 2.37 -7.22 -6.49
CA SER A 190 1.69 -8.47 -6.18
C SER A 190 1.69 -8.76 -4.67
N GLY A 191 0.72 -9.54 -4.22
CA GLY A 191 0.64 -10.00 -2.84
C GLY A 191 0.48 -8.87 -1.82
N ALA A 192 0.68 -9.21 -0.54
CA ALA A 192 0.49 -8.29 0.56
C ALA A 192 1.49 -8.51 1.70
N TRP A 193 2.19 -7.46 2.11
CA TRP A 193 3.01 -7.45 3.31
C TRP A 193 2.19 -7.06 4.52
N LEU A 194 2.20 -7.93 5.53
CA LEU A 194 1.54 -7.73 6.81
C LEU A 194 2.41 -6.91 7.76
N THR A 195 1.80 -5.94 8.44
CA THR A 195 2.50 -5.18 9.49
C THR A 195 1.91 -5.49 10.85
N ASP A 196 2.74 -5.42 11.88
CA ASP A 196 2.28 -5.49 13.27
C ASP A 196 1.63 -4.18 13.75
N ALA A 197 1.27 -4.14 15.04
CA ALA A 197 0.67 -2.98 15.68
C ALA A 197 1.62 -1.76 15.73
N ASP A 198 2.93 -1.97 15.66
CA ASP A 198 3.95 -0.91 15.64
C ASP A 198 4.22 -0.42 14.21
N GLY A 199 3.67 -1.08 13.21
CA GLY A 199 3.85 -0.76 11.79
C GLY A 199 5.15 -1.32 11.21
N LEU A 200 5.69 -2.38 11.79
CA LEU A 200 6.84 -3.12 11.27
C LEU A 200 6.37 -4.28 10.39
N VAL A 201 7.01 -4.49 9.25
CA VAL A 201 6.70 -5.62 8.37
C VAL A 201 7.12 -6.95 9.00
N ARG A 202 6.20 -7.94 8.97
CA ARG A 202 6.38 -9.25 9.62
C ARG A 202 6.28 -10.43 8.68
N ASP A 203 5.32 -10.43 7.77
CA ASP A 203 5.03 -11.58 6.91
C ASP A 203 4.52 -11.12 5.54
N PHE A 204 4.53 -12.02 4.56
CA PHE A 204 4.08 -11.76 3.19
C PHE A 204 3.03 -12.78 2.75
N LEU A 205 1.85 -12.31 2.38
CA LEU A 205 0.81 -13.12 1.75
C LEU A 205 1.02 -13.14 0.23
N PRO A 206 1.12 -14.30 -0.40
CA PRO A 206 1.12 -14.41 -1.86
C PRO A 206 -0.22 -13.92 -2.46
N PRO A 207 -0.30 -13.69 -3.78
CA PRO A 207 -1.50 -13.14 -4.42
C PRO A 207 -2.79 -13.88 -4.10
N GLU A 208 -2.76 -15.22 -4.05
CA GLU A 208 -3.93 -16.08 -3.77
C GLU A 208 -4.45 -15.84 -2.35
N GLU A 209 -3.57 -15.83 -1.35
CA GLU A 209 -3.93 -15.54 0.04
C GLU A 209 -4.34 -14.08 0.22
N THR A 210 -3.77 -13.16 -0.58
CA THR A 210 -4.17 -11.76 -0.60
C THR A 210 -5.59 -11.59 -1.11
N GLN A 211 -6.03 -12.38 -2.10
CA GLN A 211 -7.43 -12.41 -2.53
C GLN A 211 -8.37 -12.86 -1.40
N ILE A 212 -7.96 -13.84 -0.60
CA ILE A 212 -8.74 -14.28 0.58
C ILE A 212 -8.84 -13.15 1.62
N LEU A 213 -7.74 -12.41 1.85
CA LEU A 213 -7.78 -11.23 2.72
C LEU A 213 -8.75 -10.16 2.20
N LEU A 214 -8.70 -9.84 0.90
CA LEU A 214 -9.61 -8.89 0.25
C LEU A 214 -11.07 -9.37 0.33
N LEU A 215 -11.32 -10.66 0.20
CA LEU A 215 -12.64 -11.26 0.40
C LEU A 215 -13.14 -11.03 1.82
N MET A 216 -12.31 -11.28 2.84
CA MET A 216 -12.67 -11.05 4.24
C MET A 216 -12.85 -9.57 4.57
N GLN A 217 -12.18 -8.66 3.86
CA GLN A 217 -12.38 -7.21 3.98
C GLN A 217 -13.67 -6.73 3.28
N GLY A 218 -14.29 -7.59 2.45
CA GLY A 218 -15.47 -7.24 1.64
C GLY A 218 -15.12 -6.39 0.41
N GLU A 219 -13.85 -6.38 0.01
CA GLU A 219 -13.35 -5.58 -1.11
C GLU A 219 -13.31 -6.39 -2.43
N LEU A 220 -13.46 -7.71 -2.35
CA LEU A 220 -13.49 -8.60 -3.51
C LEU A 220 -14.96 -8.89 -3.90
N THR A 221 -15.35 -8.59 -5.15
CA THR A 221 -16.75 -8.78 -5.59
C THR A 221 -16.86 -9.69 -6.79
N ARG A 222 -16.60 -9.19 -7.99
CA ARG A 222 -16.75 -9.93 -9.27
C ARG A 222 -15.39 -10.26 -9.83
N THR A 223 -14.86 -11.44 -9.48
CA THR A 223 -13.53 -11.86 -9.92
C THR A 223 -13.37 -13.36 -9.86
N GLN A 224 -12.25 -13.84 -10.38
CA GLN A 224 -11.82 -15.21 -10.19
C GLN A 224 -11.09 -15.32 -8.84
N LEU A 225 -11.68 -16.08 -7.90
CA LEU A 225 -11.04 -16.44 -6.65
C LEU A 225 -10.19 -17.69 -6.89
N LEU A 226 -8.91 -17.60 -6.55
CA LEU A 226 -7.97 -18.71 -6.64
C LEU A 226 -7.93 -19.44 -5.28
N LEU A 227 -8.30 -20.68 -5.26
CA LEU A 227 -8.11 -21.62 -4.15
C LEU A 227 -6.95 -22.58 -4.51
N PRO A 228 -6.35 -23.29 -3.56
CA PRO A 228 -5.13 -24.08 -3.81
C PRO A 228 -5.18 -25.02 -5.01
N GLU A 229 -6.32 -25.63 -5.29
CA GLU A 229 -6.48 -26.58 -6.40
C GLU A 229 -7.55 -26.16 -7.42
N HIS A 230 -8.29 -25.09 -7.15
CA HIS A 230 -9.46 -24.71 -7.94
C HIS A 230 -9.56 -23.20 -8.15
N ALA A 231 -10.28 -22.80 -9.19
CA ALA A 231 -10.64 -21.43 -9.46
C ALA A 231 -12.15 -21.27 -9.51
N ILE A 232 -12.67 -20.27 -8.80
CA ILE A 232 -14.10 -19.99 -8.70
C ILE A 232 -14.37 -18.61 -9.27
N HIS A 233 -15.32 -18.49 -10.18
CA HIS A 233 -15.71 -17.19 -10.72
C HIS A 233 -16.86 -16.59 -9.90
N LEU A 234 -16.51 -15.62 -9.04
CA LEU A 234 -17.44 -14.94 -8.14
C LEU A 234 -18.30 -13.91 -8.91
N THR A 235 -19.59 -13.90 -8.63
CA THR A 235 -20.54 -12.91 -9.14
C THR A 235 -20.98 -11.93 -8.08
N GLU A 236 -21.04 -12.37 -6.82
CA GLU A 236 -21.40 -11.53 -5.68
C GLU A 236 -20.77 -12.09 -4.41
N THR A 237 -20.32 -11.20 -3.54
CA THR A 237 -19.81 -11.59 -2.21
C THR A 237 -20.34 -10.66 -1.14
N SER A 238 -20.50 -11.18 0.07
CA SER A 238 -20.71 -10.36 1.25
C SER A 238 -19.98 -10.95 2.45
N THR A 239 -19.32 -10.09 3.22
CA THR A 239 -18.58 -10.51 4.41
C THR A 239 -18.99 -9.69 5.62
N SER A 240 -19.12 -10.33 6.75
CA SER A 240 -19.32 -9.70 8.04
C SER A 240 -18.46 -10.35 9.12
N ILE A 241 -17.89 -9.52 9.99
CA ILE A 241 -17.11 -10.01 11.13
C ILE A 241 -17.74 -9.51 12.42
N CYS A 242 -18.07 -10.44 13.29
CA CYS A 242 -18.60 -10.19 14.63
C CYS A 242 -17.51 -10.50 15.64
N LEU A 243 -17.19 -9.54 16.52
CA LEU A 243 -16.18 -9.66 17.57
C LEU A 243 -16.87 -9.74 18.92
N THR A 244 -16.51 -10.73 19.73
CA THR A 244 -16.83 -10.85 21.16
C THR A 244 -15.53 -10.71 21.98
N GLU A 245 -15.59 -10.94 23.30
CA GLU A 245 -14.39 -10.79 24.13
C GLU A 245 -13.21 -11.68 23.67
N ASP A 246 -13.45 -12.97 23.42
CA ASP A 246 -12.40 -13.95 23.11
C ASP A 246 -12.58 -14.64 21.76
N THR A 247 -13.63 -14.31 21.02
CA THR A 247 -13.92 -14.96 19.75
C THR A 247 -14.27 -13.96 18.66
N ALA A 248 -13.89 -14.28 17.45
CA ALA A 248 -14.29 -13.56 16.25
C ALA A 248 -14.93 -14.55 15.25
N VAL A 249 -16.11 -14.21 14.76
CA VAL A 249 -16.83 -14.98 13.75
C VAL A 249 -16.80 -14.23 12.43
N CYS A 250 -16.15 -14.82 11.44
CA CYS A 250 -16.14 -14.31 10.07
C CYS A 250 -17.20 -15.05 9.26
N ARG A 251 -18.20 -14.36 8.73
CA ARG A 251 -19.24 -14.91 7.86
C ARG A 251 -19.03 -14.42 6.45
N VAL A 252 -18.88 -15.33 5.52
CA VAL A 252 -18.67 -15.07 4.09
C VAL A 252 -19.81 -15.72 3.31
N ASN A 253 -20.51 -14.94 2.49
CA ASN A 253 -21.47 -15.47 1.54
C ASN A 253 -20.93 -15.24 0.13
N LEU A 254 -20.95 -16.30 -0.70
CA LEU A 254 -20.43 -16.32 -2.05
C LEU A 254 -21.54 -16.70 -3.01
N ARG A 255 -21.66 -15.97 -4.11
CA ARG A 255 -22.36 -16.41 -5.33
C ARG A 255 -21.36 -16.55 -6.46
N TYR A 256 -21.48 -17.60 -7.25
CA TYR A 256 -20.55 -17.89 -8.33
C TYR A 256 -21.29 -18.50 -9.54
N ASP A 257 -20.82 -18.22 -10.76
CA ASP A 257 -21.39 -18.76 -11.99
C ASP A 257 -20.58 -19.93 -12.55
N ARG A 258 -19.34 -20.13 -12.11
CA ARG A 258 -18.45 -21.22 -12.51
C ARG A 258 -17.64 -21.72 -11.35
N ALA A 259 -17.76 -23.02 -11.11
CA ALA A 259 -16.89 -23.79 -10.23
C ALA A 259 -16.94 -25.26 -10.65
N ASP A 260 -15.81 -25.94 -10.57
CA ASP A 260 -15.71 -27.37 -10.82
C ASP A 260 -16.05 -28.20 -9.56
N LEU A 261 -16.51 -27.54 -8.51
CA LEU A 261 -16.78 -28.08 -7.20
C LEU A 261 -18.26 -28.03 -6.82
N THR A 262 -18.65 -28.90 -5.89
CA THR A 262 -19.97 -28.79 -5.26
C THR A 262 -20.04 -27.58 -4.32
N PRO A 263 -21.22 -26.99 -4.06
CA PRO A 263 -21.34 -25.86 -3.13
C PRO A 263 -20.74 -26.13 -1.75
N GLN A 264 -20.89 -27.35 -1.25
CA GLN A 264 -20.31 -27.76 0.04
C GLN A 264 -18.79 -27.76 0.02
N ALA A 265 -18.17 -28.24 -1.08
CA ALA A 265 -16.73 -28.24 -1.24
C ALA A 265 -16.19 -26.80 -1.37
N VAL A 266 -16.85 -25.93 -2.19
CA VAL A 266 -16.53 -24.51 -2.28
C VAL A 266 -16.55 -23.84 -0.90
N SER A 267 -17.60 -24.10 -0.10
CA SER A 267 -17.70 -23.53 1.25
C SER A 267 -16.58 -24.02 2.16
N ALA A 268 -16.26 -25.32 2.12
CA ALA A 268 -15.24 -25.91 2.98
C ALA A 268 -13.82 -25.42 2.64
N GLU A 269 -13.46 -25.41 1.35
CA GLU A 269 -12.15 -24.94 0.91
C GLU A 269 -11.96 -23.43 1.16
N THR A 270 -12.99 -22.62 0.89
CA THR A 270 -12.93 -21.19 1.20
C THR A 270 -12.82 -20.93 2.71
N ALA A 271 -13.53 -21.71 3.54
CA ALA A 271 -13.43 -21.58 4.99
C ALA A 271 -12.04 -21.92 5.50
N GLN A 272 -11.42 -22.98 4.96
CA GLN A 272 -10.05 -23.35 5.31
C GLN A 272 -9.05 -22.26 4.88
N ALA A 273 -9.14 -21.76 3.64
CA ALA A 273 -8.29 -20.69 3.16
C ALA A 273 -8.42 -19.41 4.02
N CYS A 274 -9.64 -19.07 4.44
CA CYS A 274 -9.85 -17.95 5.37
C CYS A 274 -9.18 -18.20 6.73
N LEU A 275 -9.28 -19.41 7.29
CA LEU A 275 -8.63 -19.76 8.56
C LEU A 275 -7.10 -19.67 8.45
N ASP A 276 -6.53 -20.14 7.35
CA ASP A 276 -5.09 -20.11 7.12
C ASP A 276 -4.56 -18.65 7.08
N VAL A 277 -5.25 -17.77 6.35
CA VAL A 277 -4.92 -16.34 6.32
C VAL A 277 -5.10 -15.70 7.70
N LEU A 278 -6.18 -16.00 8.43
CA LEU A 278 -6.42 -15.49 9.79
C LEU A 278 -5.32 -15.90 10.76
N ASN A 279 -4.84 -17.15 10.69
CA ASN A 279 -3.73 -17.64 11.50
C ASN A 279 -2.45 -16.87 11.19
N ARG A 280 -2.18 -16.55 9.93
CA ARG A 280 -1.03 -15.72 9.53
C ARG A 280 -1.15 -14.29 10.04
N LEU A 281 -2.33 -13.68 9.94
CA LEU A 281 -2.59 -12.35 10.51
C LEU A 281 -2.33 -12.33 12.02
N GLN A 282 -2.79 -13.34 12.75
CA GLN A 282 -2.55 -13.47 14.19
C GLN A 282 -1.08 -13.63 14.51
N ALA A 283 -0.36 -14.52 13.81
CA ALA A 283 1.07 -14.75 14.00
C ALA A 283 1.89 -13.48 13.74
N ALA A 284 1.49 -12.67 12.75
CA ALA A 284 2.09 -11.37 12.44
C ALA A 284 1.68 -10.26 13.41
N GLY A 285 0.67 -10.46 14.26
CA GLY A 285 0.07 -9.41 15.09
C GLY A 285 -0.62 -8.31 14.26
N CYS A 286 -1.15 -8.69 13.07
CA CYS A 286 -1.67 -7.77 12.08
C CYS A 286 -3.19 -7.63 12.18
N ASP A 287 -3.69 -6.44 12.53
CA ASP A 287 -5.13 -6.10 12.49
C ASP A 287 -5.56 -5.57 11.11
N ALA A 288 -5.34 -6.36 10.06
CA ALA A 288 -5.75 -6.00 8.70
C ALA A 288 -7.28 -5.88 8.53
N LEU A 289 -8.07 -6.53 9.39
CA LEU A 289 -9.53 -6.55 9.34
C LEU A 289 -10.19 -5.41 10.15
N GLY A 290 -9.40 -4.61 10.86
CA GLY A 290 -9.88 -3.48 11.62
C GLY A 290 -10.70 -3.85 12.86
N LEU A 291 -10.36 -4.96 13.51
CA LEU A 291 -11.03 -5.41 14.72
C LEU A 291 -10.77 -4.47 15.91
N GLY A 292 -9.56 -3.87 15.99
CA GLY A 292 -9.24 -2.86 16.98
C GLY A 292 -10.19 -1.67 16.95
N ARG A 293 -10.56 -1.21 15.75
CA ARG A 293 -11.56 -0.14 15.61
C ARG A 293 -12.95 -0.58 16.07
N LYS A 294 -13.34 -1.84 15.87
CA LYS A 294 -14.61 -2.37 16.38
C LYS A 294 -14.58 -2.51 17.90
N ALA A 295 -13.45 -2.98 18.44
CA ALA A 295 -13.27 -3.14 19.88
C ALA A 295 -13.26 -1.80 20.62
N ILE A 296 -12.68 -0.75 20.06
CA ILE A 296 -12.64 0.59 20.68
C ILE A 296 -14.05 1.17 20.90
N TRP A 297 -15.02 0.82 20.06
CA TRP A 297 -16.41 1.27 20.23
C TRP A 297 -17.12 0.62 21.42
N SER A 298 -16.61 -0.50 21.93
CA SER A 298 -17.10 -1.14 23.14
C SER A 298 -16.40 -0.65 24.41
N ALA A 299 -15.32 0.11 24.30
CA ALA A 299 -14.63 0.70 25.44
C ALA A 299 -15.36 1.99 25.92
N TRP A 300 -15.49 2.17 27.22
CA TRP A 300 -16.15 3.34 27.83
C TRP A 300 -15.26 4.58 27.85
N SER A 301 -13.93 4.36 27.87
CA SER A 301 -12.94 5.42 27.88
C SER A 301 -11.65 5.02 27.17
N MET A 302 -10.78 6.00 26.89
CA MET A 302 -9.44 5.72 26.34
C MET A 302 -8.52 4.99 27.33
N ALA A 303 -8.80 5.07 28.64
CA ALA A 303 -8.09 4.28 29.65
C ALA A 303 -8.47 2.80 29.49
N ASP A 304 -9.78 2.49 29.49
CA ASP A 304 -10.27 1.11 29.33
C ASP A 304 -9.75 0.48 28.02
N TRP A 305 -9.68 1.27 26.93
CA TRP A 305 -9.10 0.82 25.68
C TRP A 305 -7.61 0.45 25.81
N ARG A 306 -6.80 1.28 26.47
CA ARG A 306 -5.38 1.01 26.69
C ARG A 306 -5.16 -0.21 27.58
N ASP A 307 -5.97 -0.33 28.63
CA ASP A 307 -5.89 -1.44 29.58
C ASP A 307 -6.36 -2.78 28.97
N SER A 308 -7.15 -2.73 27.89
CA SER A 308 -7.61 -3.93 27.17
C SER A 308 -6.51 -4.68 26.42
N ASP A 309 -5.33 -4.07 26.21
CA ASP A 309 -4.20 -4.60 25.44
C ASP A 309 -4.65 -5.36 24.19
N PHE A 310 -5.37 -4.65 23.31
CA PHE A 310 -5.98 -5.27 22.14
C PHE A 310 -4.98 -6.00 21.23
N PRO A 311 -3.72 -5.55 21.01
CA PRO A 311 -2.73 -6.31 20.25
C PRO A 311 -2.46 -7.71 20.81
N ALA A 312 -2.27 -7.85 22.11
CA ALA A 312 -2.10 -9.15 22.76
C ALA A 312 -3.37 -10.01 22.70
N ARG A 313 -4.53 -9.37 22.84
CA ARG A 313 -5.83 -10.02 22.69
C ARG A 313 -6.05 -10.52 21.26
N LEU A 314 -5.68 -9.76 20.23
CA LEU A 314 -5.78 -10.16 18.82
C LEU A 314 -5.03 -11.47 18.55
N GLN A 315 -3.82 -11.61 19.09
CA GLN A 315 -3.01 -12.82 18.94
C GLN A 315 -3.63 -14.06 19.56
N ASN A 316 -4.54 -13.90 20.53
CA ASN A 316 -5.18 -14.99 21.26
C ASN A 316 -6.67 -15.20 20.89
N LEU A 317 -7.21 -14.45 19.92
CA LEU A 317 -8.59 -14.60 19.47
C LEU A 317 -8.82 -16.00 18.89
N ARG A 318 -9.96 -16.60 19.27
CA ARG A 318 -10.44 -17.84 18.62
C ARG A 318 -11.31 -17.47 17.44
N TRP A 319 -10.92 -17.95 16.26
CA TRP A 319 -11.66 -17.71 15.04
C TRP A 319 -12.65 -18.79 14.73
N THR A 320 -13.82 -18.39 14.26
CA THR A 320 -14.80 -19.26 13.60
C THR A 320 -15.10 -18.67 12.24
N VAL A 321 -15.01 -19.48 11.19
CA VAL A 321 -15.32 -19.06 9.82
C VAL A 321 -16.55 -19.82 9.34
N GLU A 322 -17.59 -19.09 8.94
CA GLU A 322 -18.83 -19.62 8.38
C GLU A 322 -18.93 -19.17 6.93
N VAL A 323 -18.80 -20.11 5.98
CA VAL A 323 -18.93 -19.80 4.55
C VAL A 323 -20.21 -20.43 4.02
N ARG A 324 -20.97 -19.64 3.28
CA ARG A 324 -22.13 -20.11 2.49
C ARG A 324 -21.86 -19.80 1.02
N SER A 325 -22.00 -20.81 0.18
CA SER A 325 -21.79 -20.67 -1.25
C SER A 325 -23.01 -21.16 -2.02
N GLU A 326 -23.43 -20.38 -3.02
CA GLU A 326 -24.59 -20.66 -3.86
C GLU A 326 -24.21 -20.41 -5.34
N PRO A 327 -24.59 -21.32 -6.28
CA PRO A 327 -24.51 -21.04 -7.70
C PRO A 327 -25.39 -19.83 -8.03
N ALA A 328 -24.91 -18.96 -8.94
CA ALA A 328 -25.74 -17.92 -9.53
C ALA A 328 -26.82 -18.59 -10.41
N ALA A 329 -28.04 -18.11 -10.32
CA ALA A 329 -29.17 -18.65 -11.08
C ALA A 329 -29.06 -18.33 -12.58
#